data_38a427c78e9240c1696ab47b12fd09a8
#
_entry.id   38a427c78e9240c1696ab47b12fd09a8
#
_cell.length_a   1.000
_cell.length_b   1.000
_cell.length_c   1.000
_cell.angle_alpha   90.00
_cell.angle_beta   90.00
_cell.angle_gamma   90.00
#
_symmetry.space_group_name_H-M   'P 1'
#
loop_
_entity.id
_entity.type
_entity.pdbx_description
1 polymer ?
#
loop_
_entity_poly.entity_id
_entity_poly.type
_entity_poly.pdbx_seq_one_letter_code
_entity_poly.pdbx_strand_id
1 'polypeptide(L)'
;MKKLEKAKKQKVVAELSEKLRQMNSMFLAEYSGMNVAQMTRLRKELRSIGVDFSVVKNSLLRIASAGTKAESIKDFFVGPNAIVGVYKDPVAAAKVIASVSKDVPQLKLKAGFLGDQTLTPADILKLATLPPRDVLIAKFIGLLKGMPQRVVFVLNGNINKLMLTLNAIKAQKEQQA
;
A
#
# COMPACT_ATOMS: atom_id res chain seq x y z
N MET A 1 -28.26 31.13 15.47
CA MET A 1 -27.65 29.75 15.57
C MET A 1 -27.15 29.20 14.23
N LYS A 2 -27.92 29.26 13.10
CA LYS A 2 -27.47 28.73 11.79
C LYS A 2 -26.14 29.26 11.22
N LYS A 3 -25.79 30.52 11.44
CA LYS A 3 -24.54 31.15 10.96
C LYS A 3 -23.29 30.62 11.65
N LEU A 4 -23.35 30.35 12.97
CA LEU A 4 -22.25 29.78 13.75
C LEU A 4 -21.95 28.31 13.38
N GLU A 5 -23.00 27.52 13.05
CA GLU A 5 -22.79 26.15 12.55
C GLU A 5 -22.18 26.13 11.15
N LYS A 6 -22.52 27.10 10.29
CA LYS A 6 -21.95 27.22 8.95
C LYS A 6 -20.46 27.59 9.00
N ALA A 7 -20.08 28.50 9.90
CA ALA A 7 -18.67 28.86 10.11
C ALA A 7 -17.84 27.71 10.67
N LYS A 8 -18.38 26.93 11.61
CA LYS A 8 -17.72 25.71 12.13
C LYS A 8 -17.54 24.66 11.04
N LYS A 9 -18.54 24.44 10.21
CA LYS A 9 -18.46 23.49 9.07
C LYS A 9 -17.41 23.95 8.05
N GLN A 10 -17.33 25.24 7.74
CA GLN A 10 -16.32 25.77 6.82
C GLN A 10 -14.89 25.60 7.35
N LYS A 11 -14.66 25.82 8.65
CA LYS A 11 -13.35 25.57 9.27
C LYS A 11 -12.95 24.07 9.16
N VAL A 12 -13.88 23.16 9.49
CA VAL A 12 -13.63 21.72 9.37
C VAL A 12 -13.36 21.30 7.92
N VAL A 13 -14.07 21.88 6.95
CA VAL A 13 -13.81 21.60 5.52
C VAL A 13 -12.44 22.12 5.10
N ALA A 14 -12.03 23.31 5.54
CA ALA A 14 -10.72 23.86 5.25
C ALA A 14 -9.60 23.00 5.83
N GLU A 15 -9.70 22.62 7.12
CA GLU A 15 -8.74 21.73 7.76
C GLU A 15 -8.65 20.35 7.07
N LEU A 16 -9.82 19.79 6.67
CA LEU A 16 -9.86 18.54 5.93
C LEU A 16 -9.23 18.65 4.54
N SER A 17 -9.49 19.75 3.83
CA SER A 17 -8.90 19.96 2.50
C SER A 17 -7.37 20.12 2.57
N GLU A 18 -6.86 20.81 3.60
CA GLU A 18 -5.41 20.90 3.83
C GLU A 18 -4.81 19.53 4.15
N LYS A 19 -5.43 18.76 5.03
CA LYS A 19 -4.99 17.39 5.34
C LYS A 19 -5.00 16.52 4.09
N LEU A 20 -6.06 16.55 3.29
CA LEU A 20 -6.16 15.76 2.05
C LEU A 20 -5.09 16.13 1.01
N ARG A 21 -4.68 17.41 0.94
CA ARG A 21 -3.58 17.86 0.07
C ARG A 21 -2.21 17.34 0.54
N GLN A 22 -2.01 17.24 1.85
CA GLN A 22 -0.76 16.76 2.43
C GLN A 22 -0.63 15.23 2.41
N MET A 23 -1.75 14.51 2.26
CA MET A 23 -1.75 13.05 2.21
C MET A 23 -1.23 12.54 0.88
N ASN A 24 -0.26 11.61 0.93
CA ASN A 24 0.22 10.91 -0.26
C ASN A 24 -0.70 9.79 -0.70
N SER A 25 -1.42 9.20 0.26
CA SER A 25 -2.42 8.16 0.01
C SER A 25 -3.51 8.20 1.07
N MET A 26 -4.70 7.73 0.70
CA MET A 26 -5.84 7.61 1.58
C MET A 26 -6.55 6.30 1.30
N PHE A 27 -6.95 5.61 2.36
CA PHE A 27 -7.83 4.44 2.26
C PHE A 27 -9.16 4.74 2.90
N LEU A 28 -10.22 4.30 2.25
CA LEU A 28 -11.58 4.41 2.72
C LEU A 28 -12.04 3.05 3.24
N ALA A 29 -12.40 3.00 4.51
CA ALA A 29 -12.88 1.79 5.16
C ALA A 29 -14.28 1.99 5.73
N GLU A 30 -15.11 1.00 5.61
CA GLU A 30 -16.41 0.94 6.29
C GLU A 30 -16.23 0.29 7.66
N TYR A 31 -16.75 0.96 8.70
CA TYR A 31 -16.61 0.53 10.10
C TYR A 31 -17.95 0.06 10.71
N SER A 32 -18.94 -0.25 9.88
CA SER A 32 -20.27 -0.65 10.36
C SER A 32 -20.21 -1.93 11.20
N GLY A 33 -20.73 -1.86 12.42
CA GLY A 33 -20.77 -3.00 13.35
C GLY A 33 -19.50 -3.22 14.19
N MET A 34 -18.51 -2.33 14.14
CA MET A 34 -17.33 -2.40 15.02
C MET A 34 -17.66 -1.94 16.44
N ASN A 35 -17.12 -2.65 17.43
CA ASN A 35 -17.20 -2.25 18.84
C ASN A 35 -16.20 -1.12 19.13
N VAL A 36 -16.52 -0.31 20.18
CA VAL A 36 -15.65 0.80 20.62
C VAL A 36 -14.24 0.34 20.96
N ALA A 37 -14.10 -0.82 21.59
CA ALA A 37 -12.80 -1.40 21.93
C ALA A 37 -11.96 -1.70 20.67
N GLN A 38 -12.57 -2.30 19.65
CA GLN A 38 -11.93 -2.60 18.35
C GLN A 38 -11.50 -1.32 17.63
N MET A 39 -12.38 -0.31 17.63
CA MET A 39 -12.07 1.00 17.04
C MET A 39 -10.89 1.70 17.75
N THR A 40 -10.84 1.60 19.06
CA THR A 40 -9.75 2.19 19.87
C THR A 40 -8.43 1.47 19.63
N ARG A 41 -8.43 0.13 19.53
CA ARG A 41 -7.27 -0.69 19.17
C ARG A 41 -6.75 -0.31 17.78
N LEU A 42 -7.62 -0.29 16.77
CA LEU A 42 -7.27 0.11 15.40
C LEU A 42 -6.63 1.51 15.37
N ARG A 43 -7.23 2.46 16.06
CA ARG A 43 -6.72 3.83 16.14
C ARG A 43 -5.34 3.90 16.79
N LYS A 44 -5.09 3.11 17.84
CA LYS A 44 -3.79 3.03 18.51
C LYS A 44 -2.73 2.43 17.59
N GLU A 45 -3.05 1.33 16.90
CA GLU A 45 -2.14 0.67 15.95
C GLU A 45 -1.80 1.58 14.76
N LEU A 46 -2.78 2.29 14.18
CA LEU A 46 -2.54 3.22 13.09
C LEU A 46 -1.71 4.44 13.51
N ARG A 47 -1.97 4.98 14.70
CA ARG A 47 -1.18 6.10 15.24
C ARG A 47 0.29 5.74 15.48
N SER A 48 0.60 4.51 15.87
CA SER A 48 1.99 4.06 16.09
C SER A 48 2.84 4.13 14.81
N ILE A 49 2.21 4.07 13.63
CA ILE A 49 2.87 4.17 12.32
C ILE A 49 2.72 5.58 11.68
N GLY A 50 2.18 6.55 12.44
CA GLY A 50 2.01 7.92 11.95
C GLY A 50 0.89 8.06 10.90
N VAL A 51 -0.12 7.19 10.98
CA VAL A 51 -1.31 7.19 10.11
C VAL A 51 -2.47 7.84 10.86
N ASP A 52 -3.15 8.79 10.21
CA ASP A 52 -4.31 9.48 10.78
C ASP A 52 -5.60 8.69 10.46
N PHE A 53 -6.32 8.30 11.51
CA PHE A 53 -7.62 7.64 11.39
C PHE A 53 -8.72 8.57 11.86
N SER A 54 -9.57 9.01 10.96
CA SER A 54 -10.67 9.92 11.25
C SER A 54 -12.00 9.45 10.65
N VAL A 55 -13.06 9.66 11.41
CA VAL A 55 -14.44 9.43 10.96
C VAL A 55 -15.03 10.78 10.62
N VAL A 56 -15.42 10.97 9.37
CA VAL A 56 -15.90 12.24 8.85
C VAL A 56 -17.23 12.04 8.14
N LYS A 57 -18.11 13.02 8.25
CA LYS A 57 -19.38 13.00 7.54
C LYS A 57 -19.17 13.10 6.03
N ASN A 58 -19.77 12.20 5.26
CA ASN A 58 -19.59 12.10 3.81
C ASN A 58 -19.87 13.41 3.05
N SER A 59 -20.86 14.19 3.52
CA SER A 59 -21.16 15.48 2.91
C SER A 59 -20.03 16.50 3.03
N LEU A 60 -19.31 16.52 4.16
CA LEU A 60 -18.14 17.38 4.36
C LEU A 60 -16.94 16.87 3.55
N LEU A 61 -16.79 15.56 3.47
CA LEU A 61 -15.74 14.91 2.69
C LEU A 61 -15.90 15.21 1.19
N ARG A 62 -17.13 15.15 0.65
CA ARG A 62 -17.40 15.52 -0.74
C ARG A 62 -17.01 16.95 -1.06
N ILE A 63 -17.26 17.89 -0.15
CA ILE A 63 -16.88 19.30 -0.34
C ILE A 63 -15.36 19.47 -0.24
N ALA A 64 -14.73 18.82 0.74
CA ALA A 64 -13.29 18.90 0.96
C ALA A 64 -12.46 18.19 -0.12
N SER A 65 -13.02 17.17 -0.79
CA SER A 65 -12.34 16.41 -1.86
C SER A 65 -12.33 17.17 -3.19
N ALA A 66 -13.16 18.18 -3.38
CA ALA A 66 -13.18 18.97 -4.60
C ALA A 66 -11.84 19.68 -4.81
N GLY A 67 -11.22 19.44 -5.98
CA GLY A 67 -9.89 19.98 -6.32
C GLY A 67 -8.72 19.30 -5.59
N THR A 68 -8.94 18.11 -5.00
CA THR A 68 -7.88 17.26 -4.42
C THR A 68 -7.84 15.90 -5.10
N LYS A 69 -6.76 15.14 -4.88
CA LYS A 69 -6.62 13.77 -5.42
C LYS A 69 -7.73 12.82 -4.98
N ALA A 70 -8.38 13.11 -3.86
CA ALA A 70 -9.53 12.37 -3.35
C ALA A 70 -10.80 12.52 -4.21
N GLU A 71 -10.78 13.39 -5.22
CA GLU A 71 -11.91 13.57 -6.13
C GLU A 71 -12.25 12.31 -6.92
N SER A 72 -11.24 11.53 -7.30
CA SER A 72 -11.38 10.29 -8.05
C SER A 72 -12.19 9.20 -7.34
N ILE A 73 -12.37 9.32 -6.02
CA ILE A 73 -13.09 8.32 -5.20
C ILE A 73 -14.39 8.87 -4.61
N LYS A 74 -14.92 9.96 -5.16
CA LYS A 74 -16.19 10.59 -4.69
C LYS A 74 -17.38 9.63 -4.66
N ASP A 75 -17.45 8.71 -5.63
CA ASP A 75 -18.55 7.78 -5.78
C ASP A 75 -18.61 6.74 -4.64
N PHE A 76 -17.48 6.51 -3.98
CA PHE A 76 -17.39 5.58 -2.86
C PHE A 76 -17.73 6.20 -1.50
N PHE A 77 -18.05 7.51 -1.44
CA PHE A 77 -18.44 8.20 -0.20
C PHE A 77 -19.91 7.92 0.17
N VAL A 78 -20.28 6.66 0.26
CA VAL A 78 -21.63 6.20 0.63
C VAL A 78 -21.54 5.30 1.87
N GLY A 79 -22.43 5.48 2.84
CA GLY A 79 -22.49 4.71 4.09
C GLY A 79 -21.52 5.20 5.17
N PRO A 80 -21.32 4.41 6.25
CA PRO A 80 -20.46 4.76 7.39
C PRO A 80 -18.99 4.58 7.01
N ASN A 81 -18.32 5.68 6.63
CA ASN A 81 -16.96 5.66 6.15
C ASN A 81 -15.98 6.26 7.16
N ALA A 82 -14.86 5.58 7.35
CA ALA A 82 -13.68 6.08 8.02
C ALA A 82 -12.57 6.34 7.01
N ILE A 83 -11.83 7.40 7.22
CA ILE A 83 -10.68 7.81 6.42
C ILE A 83 -9.42 7.40 7.14
N VAL A 84 -8.54 6.74 6.41
CA VAL A 84 -7.18 6.42 6.84
C VAL A 84 -6.22 7.23 6.00
N GLY A 85 -5.75 8.33 6.56
CA GLY A 85 -4.82 9.26 5.89
C GLY A 85 -3.38 8.86 6.12
N VAL A 86 -2.62 8.68 5.04
CA VAL A 86 -1.23 8.24 5.09
C VAL A 86 -0.31 9.31 4.51
N TYR A 87 0.67 9.72 5.31
CA TYR A 87 1.62 10.77 4.93
C TYR A 87 2.96 10.21 4.46
N LYS A 88 3.42 9.08 5.04
CA LYS A 88 4.76 8.53 4.80
C LYS A 88 4.73 7.23 4.00
N ASP A 89 4.32 6.14 4.63
CA ASP A 89 4.44 4.78 4.06
C ASP A 89 3.05 4.13 3.85
N PRO A 90 2.56 4.09 2.60
CA PRO A 90 1.28 3.48 2.28
C PRO A 90 1.28 1.95 2.48
N VAL A 91 2.44 1.29 2.35
CA VAL A 91 2.54 -0.16 2.51
C VAL A 91 2.37 -0.56 3.97
N ALA A 92 3.00 0.18 4.90
CA ALA A 92 2.84 -0.06 6.32
C ALA A 92 1.38 0.12 6.77
N ALA A 93 0.71 1.18 6.29
CA ALA A 93 -0.71 1.41 6.57
C ALA A 93 -1.59 0.29 6.01
N ALA A 94 -1.38 -0.13 4.76
CA ALA A 94 -2.12 -1.22 4.13
C ALA A 94 -1.96 -2.54 4.89
N LYS A 95 -0.76 -2.85 5.41
CA LYS A 95 -0.50 -4.05 6.22
C LYS A 95 -1.32 -4.06 7.51
N VAL A 96 -1.32 -2.95 8.25
CA VAL A 96 -2.08 -2.85 9.51
C VAL A 96 -3.58 -2.94 9.23
N ILE A 97 -4.07 -2.26 8.21
CA ILE A 97 -5.50 -2.35 7.85
C ILE A 97 -5.85 -3.78 7.44
N ALA A 98 -5.02 -4.45 6.64
CA ALA A 98 -5.25 -5.82 6.20
C ALA A 98 -5.19 -6.82 7.37
N SER A 99 -4.29 -6.63 8.36
CA SER A 99 -4.25 -7.47 9.56
C SER A 99 -5.51 -7.29 10.41
N VAL A 100 -5.91 -6.04 10.66
CA VAL A 100 -7.13 -5.76 11.43
C VAL A 100 -8.38 -6.21 10.68
N SER A 101 -8.43 -6.10 9.35
CA SER A 101 -9.56 -6.62 8.55
C SER A 101 -9.70 -8.13 8.63
N LYS A 102 -8.62 -8.88 8.88
CA LYS A 102 -8.68 -10.33 9.14
C LYS A 102 -9.20 -10.64 10.55
N ASP A 103 -8.78 -9.85 11.54
CA ASP A 103 -9.21 -10.02 12.94
C ASP A 103 -10.67 -9.54 13.14
N VAL A 104 -11.08 -8.52 12.38
CA VAL A 104 -12.39 -7.86 12.48
C VAL A 104 -13.06 -7.83 11.11
N PRO A 105 -13.86 -8.85 10.75
CA PRO A 105 -14.49 -8.96 9.44
C PRO A 105 -15.52 -7.84 9.14
N GLN A 106 -15.87 -7.05 10.14
CA GLN A 106 -16.75 -5.89 10.02
C GLN A 106 -16.05 -4.69 9.35
N LEU A 107 -14.71 -4.64 9.37
CA LEU A 107 -13.94 -3.62 8.68
C LEU A 107 -13.78 -3.97 7.19
N LYS A 108 -14.57 -3.32 6.34
CA LYS A 108 -14.53 -3.54 4.89
C LYS A 108 -13.81 -2.40 4.20
N LEU A 109 -12.79 -2.73 3.41
CA LEU A 109 -12.14 -1.76 2.54
C LEU A 109 -13.05 -1.48 1.33
N LYS A 110 -13.25 -0.21 0.99
CA LYS A 110 -14.07 0.20 -0.16
C LYS A 110 -13.23 0.67 -1.33
N ALA A 111 -12.37 1.60 -1.10
CA ALA A 111 -11.53 2.19 -2.12
C ALA A 111 -10.36 2.93 -1.45
N GLY A 112 -9.41 3.38 -2.25
CA GLY A 112 -8.35 4.26 -1.81
C GLY A 112 -7.75 5.00 -3.00
N PHE A 113 -6.81 5.90 -2.71
CA PHE A 113 -5.94 6.44 -3.74
C PHE A 113 -4.48 6.39 -3.28
N LEU A 114 -3.59 6.22 -4.24
CA LEU A 114 -2.15 6.28 -4.06
C LEU A 114 -1.56 7.20 -5.12
N GLY A 115 -1.13 8.37 -4.70
CA GLY A 115 -0.75 9.42 -5.65
C GLY A 115 -1.95 9.84 -6.49
N ASP A 116 -1.92 9.55 -7.79
CA ASP A 116 -3.00 9.90 -8.73
C ASP A 116 -3.82 8.66 -9.17
N GLN A 117 -3.49 7.47 -8.65
CA GLN A 117 -4.18 6.22 -8.99
C GLN A 117 -5.24 5.87 -7.95
N THR A 118 -6.42 5.49 -8.42
CA THR A 118 -7.47 4.91 -7.59
C THR A 118 -7.19 3.42 -7.35
N LEU A 119 -7.34 2.99 -6.10
CA LEU A 119 -7.12 1.62 -5.68
C LEU A 119 -8.45 0.93 -5.39
N THR A 120 -8.60 -0.26 -5.94
CA THR A 120 -9.70 -1.16 -5.56
C THR A 120 -9.38 -1.89 -4.24
N PRO A 121 -10.35 -2.49 -3.57
CA PRO A 121 -10.11 -3.28 -2.36
C PRO A 121 -9.09 -4.40 -2.58
N ALA A 122 -9.12 -5.04 -3.75
CA ALA A 122 -8.17 -6.08 -4.12
C ALA A 122 -6.72 -5.56 -4.23
N ASP A 123 -6.55 -4.35 -4.75
CA ASP A 123 -5.23 -3.74 -4.90
C ASP A 123 -4.65 -3.29 -3.54
N ILE A 124 -5.51 -2.84 -2.61
CA ILE A 124 -5.10 -2.53 -1.24
C ILE A 124 -4.59 -3.80 -0.53
N LEU A 125 -5.26 -4.94 -0.74
CA LEU A 125 -4.78 -6.22 -0.20
C LEU A 125 -3.45 -6.66 -0.84
N LYS A 126 -3.27 -6.45 -2.16
CA LYS A 126 -1.98 -6.69 -2.82
C LYS A 126 -0.88 -5.78 -2.26
N LEU A 127 -1.17 -4.49 -2.00
CA LEU A 127 -0.22 -3.58 -1.35
C LEU A 127 0.22 -4.10 0.03
N ALA A 128 -0.69 -4.70 0.79
CA ALA A 128 -0.37 -5.27 2.09
C ALA A 128 0.60 -6.46 2.03
N THR A 129 0.70 -7.16 0.88
CA THR A 129 1.66 -8.26 0.69
C THR A 129 3.06 -7.78 0.31
N LEU A 130 3.21 -6.52 -0.08
CA LEU A 130 4.50 -5.97 -0.49
C LEU A 130 5.46 -5.81 0.69
N PRO A 131 6.77 -6.05 0.50
CA PRO A 131 7.78 -5.74 1.49
C PRO A 131 7.93 -4.21 1.68
N PRO A 132 8.61 -3.76 2.76
CA PRO A 132 8.92 -2.35 2.98
C PRO A 132 9.67 -1.72 1.81
N ARG A 133 9.61 -0.38 1.71
CA ARG A 133 10.19 0.38 0.60
C ARG A 133 11.68 0.08 0.36
N ASP A 134 12.47 -0.02 1.43
CA ASP A 134 13.91 -0.28 1.33
C ASP A 134 14.20 -1.65 0.71
N VAL A 135 13.40 -2.66 1.05
CA VAL A 135 13.50 -4.01 0.48
C VAL A 135 13.08 -4.01 -1.00
N LEU A 136 12.09 -3.21 -1.38
CA LEU A 136 11.69 -3.05 -2.79
C LEU A 136 12.80 -2.42 -3.61
N ILE A 137 13.46 -1.39 -3.09
CA ILE A 137 14.60 -0.74 -3.72
C ILE A 137 15.78 -1.73 -3.85
N ALA A 138 16.07 -2.48 -2.79
CA ALA A 138 17.13 -3.50 -2.82
C ALA A 138 16.87 -4.59 -3.86
N LYS A 139 15.62 -5.07 -3.96
CA LYS A 139 15.20 -6.02 -5.00
C LYS A 139 15.35 -5.43 -6.40
N PHE A 140 14.96 -4.19 -6.60
CA PHE A 140 15.10 -3.50 -7.89
C PHE A 140 16.56 -3.38 -8.32
N ILE A 141 17.45 -2.95 -7.41
CA ILE A 141 18.90 -2.89 -7.65
C ILE A 141 19.45 -4.30 -7.94
N GLY A 142 18.98 -5.32 -7.21
CA GLY A 142 19.36 -6.71 -7.45
C GLY A 142 18.98 -7.21 -8.85
N LEU A 143 17.79 -6.85 -9.33
CA LEU A 143 17.36 -7.17 -10.69
C LEU A 143 18.24 -6.47 -11.75
N LEU A 144 18.57 -5.19 -11.55
CA LEU A 144 19.44 -4.45 -12.46
C LEU A 144 20.86 -5.07 -12.52
N LYS A 145 21.42 -5.48 -11.39
CA LYS A 145 22.70 -6.18 -11.34
C LYS A 145 22.64 -7.59 -11.93
N GLY A 146 21.52 -8.27 -11.79
CA GLY A 146 21.34 -9.65 -12.27
C GLY A 146 21.34 -9.76 -13.80
N MET A 147 20.92 -8.73 -14.53
CA MET A 147 20.92 -8.76 -16.02
C MET A 147 22.31 -8.96 -16.62
N PRO A 148 23.34 -8.12 -16.35
CA PRO A 148 24.68 -8.34 -16.89
C PRO A 148 25.31 -9.63 -16.37
N GLN A 149 25.06 -10.01 -15.13
CA GLN A 149 25.56 -11.28 -14.57
C GLN A 149 25.06 -12.51 -15.33
N ARG A 150 23.80 -12.51 -15.78
CA ARG A 150 23.25 -13.61 -16.60
C ARG A 150 23.97 -13.75 -17.93
N VAL A 151 24.32 -12.65 -18.59
CA VAL A 151 25.07 -12.67 -19.84
C VAL A 151 26.45 -13.32 -19.62
N VAL A 152 27.17 -12.88 -18.59
CA VAL A 152 28.47 -13.46 -18.23
C VAL A 152 28.35 -14.96 -17.90
N PHE A 153 27.31 -15.35 -17.17
CA PHE A 153 27.06 -16.74 -16.83
C PHE A 153 26.81 -17.62 -18.06
N VAL A 154 26.03 -17.12 -19.04
CA VAL A 154 25.77 -17.84 -20.30
C VAL A 154 27.06 -18.01 -21.12
N LEU A 155 27.88 -16.96 -21.22
CA LEU A 155 29.15 -17.02 -21.92
C LEU A 155 30.12 -18.00 -21.26
N ASN A 156 30.28 -17.93 -19.95
CA ASN A 156 31.13 -18.85 -19.20
C ASN A 156 30.59 -20.29 -19.17
N GLY A 157 29.25 -20.44 -19.21
CA GLY A 157 28.61 -21.74 -19.17
C GLY A 157 28.98 -22.64 -20.36
N ASN A 158 29.15 -22.06 -21.55
CA ASN A 158 29.58 -22.81 -22.74
C ASN A 158 31.04 -23.32 -22.63
N ILE A 159 31.92 -22.49 -22.05
CA ILE A 159 33.33 -22.87 -21.82
C ILE A 159 33.38 -23.98 -20.74
N ASN A 160 32.62 -23.85 -19.66
CA ASN A 160 32.57 -24.85 -18.60
C ASN A 160 31.98 -26.19 -19.09
N LYS A 161 30.97 -26.17 -19.96
CA LYS A 161 30.45 -27.39 -20.59
C LYS A 161 31.52 -28.12 -21.43
N LEU A 162 32.27 -27.36 -22.22
CA LEU A 162 33.38 -27.91 -23.01
C LEU A 162 34.42 -28.57 -22.10
N MET A 163 34.84 -27.91 -21.03
CA MET A 163 35.81 -28.44 -20.06
C MET A 163 35.28 -29.73 -19.39
N LEU A 164 33.99 -29.76 -19.02
CA LEU A 164 33.36 -30.92 -18.42
C LEU A 164 33.33 -32.12 -19.39
N THR A 165 32.99 -31.89 -20.67
CA THR A 165 32.98 -32.93 -21.69
C THR A 165 34.40 -33.50 -21.96
N LEU A 166 35.42 -32.62 -22.05
CA LEU A 166 36.79 -33.07 -22.21
C LEU A 166 37.30 -33.87 -21.03
N ASN A 167 36.97 -33.46 -19.81
CA ASN A 167 37.32 -34.22 -18.60
C ASN A 167 36.60 -35.61 -18.56
N ALA A 168 35.31 -35.64 -18.97
CA ALA A 168 34.58 -36.90 -19.06
C ALA A 168 35.19 -37.86 -20.08
N ILE A 169 35.63 -37.37 -21.26
CA ILE A 169 36.32 -38.18 -22.28
C ILE A 169 37.66 -38.70 -21.75
N LYS A 170 38.41 -37.84 -21.03
CA LYS A 170 39.66 -38.24 -20.41
C LYS A 170 39.47 -39.35 -19.42
N ALA A 171 38.50 -39.19 -18.50
CA ALA A 171 38.17 -40.24 -17.51
C ALA A 171 37.72 -41.57 -18.12
N GLN A 172 36.95 -41.51 -19.23
CA GLN A 172 36.59 -42.73 -19.97
C GLN A 172 37.79 -43.44 -20.61
N LYS A 173 38.74 -42.69 -21.16
CA LYS A 173 39.98 -43.30 -21.73
C LYS A 173 40.89 -43.88 -20.66
N GLU A 174 40.98 -43.26 -19.49
CA GLU A 174 41.76 -43.78 -18.37
C GLU A 174 41.15 -45.05 -17.76
N GLN A 175 39.84 -45.27 -17.90
CA GLN A 175 39.18 -46.51 -17.47
C GLN A 175 39.24 -47.64 -18.51
N GLN A 176 39.59 -47.36 -19.76
CA GLN A 176 39.72 -48.33 -20.86
C GLN A 176 41.15 -48.76 -21.14
N ALA A 177 42.13 -48.10 -20.51
CA ALA A 177 43.52 -48.43 -20.55
C ALA A 177 43.98 -49.22 -19.30
#